data_13db912c67b964a22dede17b76f65ad9
#
_entry.id   13db912c67b964a22dede17b76f65ad9
#
_cell.length_a   1.000
_cell.length_b   1.000
_cell.length_c   1.000
_cell.angle_alpha   90.00
_cell.angle_beta   90.00
_cell.angle_gamma   90.00
#
_symmetry.space_group_name_H-M   'P 1'
#
loop_
_entity.id
_entity.type
_entity.pdbx_description
1 polymer ?
#
loop_
_entity_poly.entity_id
_entity_poly.type
_entity_poly.pdbx_seq_one_letter_code
_entity_poly.pdbx_strand_id
1 'polypeptide(L)'
;MTEFKKMISELHGGSHILHEPLLNKGTAFTQKERDTFGLHGLLPPRVTTIEEQKNRILMNFNSKSNDIEKYLYLMGLHDRNETLFYRIVIDEIETMMPVIYTPTVGEACQKFGYLFRRPRGLYISYRDHNNIKNVLLNWQNKEVDVIVVTDGERILGLGDQGANGMGIPIGKLSLYTACAGIDPSKTLPIMLDVGTNNSDLLNDPNYLGVKQNRICGRKYDDFLDEFMDAVKTVFPDTLIQFEDFANRNASRLLCKYQNNFRMMNDDIQGTAAIGVAGLLGSEKLTGRKLKDEKLLFYGAGSAGIGIGELYSKALSKNGIPIEQARERCWFID
;
A
#
# COMPACT_ATOMS: atom_id res chain seq x y z
N MET A 1 26.28 25.23 -15.41
CA MET A 1 25.97 23.82 -15.14
C MET A 1 25.12 23.82 -13.87
N THR A 2 23.88 23.31 -13.92
CA THR A 2 22.97 23.37 -12.77
C THR A 2 23.51 22.52 -11.63
N GLU A 3 23.22 22.86 -10.34
CA GLU A 3 23.61 22.09 -9.15
C GLU A 3 23.27 20.59 -9.28
N PHE A 4 22.13 20.29 -9.91
CA PHE A 4 21.71 18.93 -10.23
C PHE A 4 22.71 18.16 -11.12
N LYS A 5 23.32 18.82 -12.12
CA LYS A 5 24.36 18.22 -12.96
C LYS A 5 25.63 17.94 -12.19
N LYS A 6 25.97 18.78 -11.22
CA LYS A 6 27.14 18.61 -10.35
C LYS A 6 26.92 17.44 -9.38
N MET A 7 25.73 17.37 -8.78
CA MET A 7 25.34 16.27 -7.88
C MET A 7 25.34 14.91 -8.61
N ILE A 8 24.86 14.81 -9.84
CA ILE A 8 24.87 13.57 -10.63
C ILE A 8 26.28 13.20 -11.10
N SER A 9 27.15 14.17 -11.43
CA SER A 9 28.53 13.87 -11.80
C SER A 9 29.40 13.44 -10.60
N GLU A 10 29.02 13.83 -9.41
CA GLU A 10 29.65 13.41 -8.15
C GLU A 10 29.14 12.03 -7.68
N LEU A 11 27.96 11.58 -8.14
CA LEU A 11 27.39 10.26 -7.87
C LEU A 11 27.79 9.25 -8.97
N HIS A 12 29.01 8.72 -8.89
CA HIS A 12 29.48 7.45 -9.53
C HIS A 12 29.13 7.18 -11.01
N GLY A 13 28.95 8.19 -11.89
CA GLY A 13 28.80 8.00 -13.34
C GLY A 13 27.42 7.55 -13.81
N GLY A 14 27.24 7.48 -15.12
CA GLY A 14 25.95 7.20 -15.77
C GLY A 14 25.30 5.87 -15.40
N SER A 15 26.09 4.89 -14.99
CA SER A 15 25.57 3.59 -14.53
C SER A 15 24.61 3.72 -13.34
N HIS A 16 24.85 4.64 -12.40
CA HIS A 16 23.98 4.81 -11.23
C HIS A 16 22.56 5.20 -11.63
N ILE A 17 22.41 6.14 -12.58
CA ILE A 17 21.09 6.60 -13.05
C ILE A 17 20.25 5.46 -13.64
N LEU A 18 20.89 4.50 -14.30
CA LEU A 18 20.20 3.35 -14.87
C LEU A 18 19.73 2.34 -13.82
N HIS A 19 20.27 2.42 -12.60
CA HIS A 19 19.89 1.56 -11.47
C HIS A 19 18.97 2.27 -10.47
N GLU A 20 18.71 3.58 -10.66
CA GLU A 20 17.78 4.35 -9.83
C GLU A 20 16.39 4.39 -10.50
N PRO A 21 15.38 3.68 -9.97
CA PRO A 21 14.08 3.51 -10.62
C PRO A 21 13.35 4.82 -10.93
N LEU A 22 13.48 5.82 -10.06
CA LEU A 22 12.86 7.14 -10.23
C LEU A 22 13.53 7.98 -11.34
N LEU A 23 14.79 7.74 -11.63
CA LEU A 23 15.57 8.51 -12.61
C LEU A 23 15.72 7.79 -13.96
N ASN A 24 15.57 6.47 -13.97
CA ASN A 24 15.82 5.65 -15.14
C ASN A 24 14.73 5.83 -16.20
N LYS A 25 15.14 6.31 -17.38
CA LYS A 25 14.28 6.41 -18.57
C LYS A 25 14.50 5.27 -19.58
N GLY A 26 15.43 4.35 -19.28
CA GLY A 26 15.80 3.28 -20.19
C GLY A 26 16.23 3.81 -21.57
N THR A 27 15.69 3.24 -22.63
CA THR A 27 16.04 3.66 -24.02
C THR A 27 15.45 5.02 -24.41
N ALA A 28 14.61 5.66 -23.57
CA ALA A 28 14.07 7.01 -23.84
C ALA A 28 14.98 8.16 -23.38
N PHE A 29 16.13 7.87 -22.77
CA PHE A 29 17.14 8.92 -22.61
C PHE A 29 17.50 9.53 -23.96
N THR A 30 17.26 10.83 -24.10
CA THR A 30 17.59 11.58 -25.31
C THR A 30 19.10 11.63 -25.55
N GLN A 31 19.54 11.91 -26.79
CA GLN A 31 20.96 12.03 -27.10
C GLN A 31 21.69 13.01 -26.16
N LYS A 32 21.08 14.17 -25.94
CA LYS A 32 21.61 15.20 -25.03
C LYS A 32 21.75 14.71 -23.57
N GLU A 33 20.80 13.90 -23.10
CA GLU A 33 20.87 13.30 -21.76
C GLU A 33 21.97 12.23 -21.70
N ARG A 34 22.10 11.43 -22.77
CA ARG A 34 23.19 10.44 -22.88
C ARG A 34 24.57 11.08 -22.86
N ASP A 35 24.73 12.21 -23.58
CA ASP A 35 25.96 13.01 -23.53
C ASP A 35 26.22 13.59 -22.14
N THR A 36 25.14 14.10 -21.49
CA THR A 36 25.25 14.78 -20.21
C THR A 36 25.60 13.82 -19.05
N PHE A 37 25.01 12.63 -19.08
CA PHE A 37 25.11 11.66 -17.97
C PHE A 37 26.10 10.53 -18.23
N GLY A 38 26.79 10.56 -19.37
CA GLY A 38 27.79 9.52 -19.70
C GLY A 38 27.15 8.15 -19.97
N LEU A 39 26.02 8.10 -20.67
CA LEU A 39 25.26 6.87 -20.93
C LEU A 39 25.65 6.17 -22.24
N HIS A 40 26.61 6.71 -23.02
CA HIS A 40 27.08 6.10 -24.25
C HIS A 40 27.70 4.75 -23.99
N GLY A 41 27.30 3.77 -24.80
CA GLY A 41 27.74 2.38 -24.65
C GLY A 41 27.01 1.58 -23.57
N LEU A 42 26.33 2.26 -22.61
CA LEU A 42 25.51 1.61 -21.58
C LEU A 42 24.09 1.30 -22.06
N LEU A 43 23.61 2.02 -23.06
CA LEU A 43 22.28 1.84 -23.65
C LEU A 43 22.39 1.47 -25.14
N PRO A 44 21.43 0.71 -25.69
CA PRO A 44 21.31 0.54 -27.15
C PRO A 44 21.28 1.90 -27.86
N PRO A 45 21.86 2.05 -29.06
CA PRO A 45 22.07 3.35 -29.67
C PRO A 45 20.77 4.09 -30.05
N ARG A 46 19.70 3.35 -30.36
CA ARG A 46 18.41 3.97 -30.71
C ARG A 46 17.77 4.64 -29.49
N VAL A 47 17.41 5.90 -29.64
CA VAL A 47 16.53 6.60 -28.69
C VAL A 47 15.09 6.23 -29.02
N THR A 48 14.34 5.78 -28.03
CA THR A 48 12.93 5.44 -28.18
C THR A 48 12.05 6.42 -27.42
N THR A 49 10.76 6.44 -27.75
CA THR A 49 9.75 7.20 -26.99
C THR A 49 9.22 6.38 -25.82
N ILE A 50 8.54 7.02 -24.88
CA ILE A 50 7.85 6.34 -23.78
C ILE A 50 6.74 5.43 -24.32
N GLU A 51 6.06 5.84 -25.40
CA GLU A 51 5.02 5.04 -26.04
C GLU A 51 5.56 3.75 -26.67
N GLU A 52 6.73 3.81 -27.34
CA GLU A 52 7.39 2.62 -27.87
C GLU A 52 7.80 1.67 -26.73
N GLN A 53 8.25 2.21 -25.60
CA GLN A 53 8.57 1.41 -24.42
C GLN A 53 7.30 0.78 -23.81
N LYS A 54 6.22 1.57 -23.66
CA LYS A 54 4.91 1.08 -23.20
C LYS A 54 4.43 -0.09 -24.05
N ASN A 55 4.40 0.07 -25.37
CA ASN A 55 3.98 -0.98 -26.29
C ASN A 55 4.79 -2.28 -26.11
N ARG A 56 6.11 -2.16 -25.99
CA ARG A 56 6.99 -3.32 -25.74
C ARG A 56 6.68 -4.01 -24.41
N ILE A 57 6.40 -3.23 -23.35
CA ILE A 57 6.03 -3.79 -22.05
C ILE A 57 4.67 -4.50 -22.15
N LEU A 58 3.67 -3.90 -22.80
CA LEU A 58 2.34 -4.50 -22.96
C LEU A 58 2.38 -5.80 -23.78
N MET A 59 3.19 -5.86 -24.84
CA MET A 59 3.40 -7.11 -25.58
C MET A 59 3.95 -8.22 -24.68
N ASN A 60 4.96 -7.92 -23.87
CA ASN A 60 5.53 -8.89 -22.93
C ASN A 60 4.55 -9.25 -21.81
N PHE A 61 3.81 -8.29 -21.27
CA PHE A 61 2.77 -8.52 -20.26
C PHE A 61 1.70 -9.47 -20.78
N ASN A 62 1.20 -9.25 -21.99
CA ASN A 62 0.18 -10.08 -22.63
C ASN A 62 0.68 -11.49 -22.99
N SER A 63 1.99 -11.69 -23.11
CA SER A 63 2.57 -13.02 -23.32
C SER A 63 2.67 -13.88 -22.08
N LYS A 64 2.39 -13.33 -20.89
CA LYS A 64 2.45 -14.09 -19.63
C LYS A 64 1.24 -15.01 -19.48
N SER A 65 1.46 -16.21 -18.98
CA SER A 65 0.47 -17.29 -18.95
C SER A 65 -0.58 -17.11 -17.85
N ASN A 66 -0.27 -16.38 -16.77
CA ASN A 66 -1.14 -16.18 -15.61
C ASN A 66 -0.85 -14.85 -14.92
N ASP A 67 -1.74 -14.46 -13.99
CA ASP A 67 -1.68 -13.15 -13.37
C ASP A 67 -0.51 -12.99 -12.38
N ILE A 68 -0.05 -14.06 -11.72
CA ILE A 68 1.14 -13.95 -10.85
C ILE A 68 2.42 -13.70 -11.69
N GLU A 69 2.53 -14.26 -12.89
CA GLU A 69 3.65 -13.94 -13.78
C GLU A 69 3.57 -12.51 -14.32
N LYS A 70 2.35 -12.03 -14.62
CA LYS A 70 2.11 -10.63 -14.97
C LYS A 70 2.48 -9.69 -13.80
N TYR A 71 2.08 -10.04 -12.58
CA TYR A 71 2.46 -9.32 -11.36
C TYR A 71 3.98 -9.22 -11.22
N LEU A 72 4.68 -10.34 -11.30
CA LEU A 72 6.15 -10.37 -11.21
C LEU A 72 6.83 -9.54 -12.30
N TYR A 73 6.27 -9.56 -13.50
CA TYR A 73 6.79 -8.77 -14.61
C TYR A 73 6.63 -7.26 -14.35
N LEU A 74 5.47 -6.84 -13.82
CA LEU A 74 5.21 -5.45 -13.45
C LEU A 74 6.04 -5.00 -12.25
N MET A 75 6.20 -5.85 -11.22
CA MET A 75 7.07 -5.53 -10.08
C MET A 75 8.52 -5.37 -10.53
N GLY A 76 9.02 -6.24 -11.44
CA GLY A 76 10.33 -6.07 -12.03
C GLY A 76 10.46 -4.81 -12.90
N LEU A 77 9.39 -4.30 -13.48
CA LEU A 77 9.36 -2.98 -14.13
C LEU A 77 9.40 -1.86 -13.10
N HIS A 78 8.59 -1.94 -12.06
CA HIS A 78 8.54 -0.99 -10.95
C HIS A 78 9.92 -0.81 -10.30
N ASP A 79 10.66 -1.91 -10.12
CA ASP A 79 12.00 -1.91 -9.52
C ASP A 79 13.10 -1.30 -10.38
N ARG A 80 12.88 -1.12 -11.69
CA ARG A 80 13.90 -0.59 -12.61
C ARG A 80 13.54 0.70 -13.32
N ASN A 81 12.24 1.01 -13.48
CA ASN A 81 11.76 2.21 -14.17
C ASN A 81 10.36 2.58 -13.67
N GLU A 82 10.30 3.35 -12.61
CA GLU A 82 9.07 3.72 -11.93
C GLU A 82 8.16 4.60 -12.80
N THR A 83 8.73 5.52 -13.54
CA THR A 83 7.97 6.38 -14.46
C THR A 83 7.23 5.56 -15.52
N LEU A 84 7.88 4.58 -16.13
CA LEU A 84 7.24 3.73 -17.13
C LEU A 84 6.21 2.79 -16.50
N PHE A 85 6.48 2.29 -15.29
CA PHE A 85 5.51 1.49 -14.53
C PHE A 85 4.21 2.27 -14.29
N TYR A 86 4.31 3.47 -13.72
CA TYR A 86 3.11 4.27 -13.44
C TYR A 86 2.42 4.76 -14.71
N ARG A 87 3.17 5.07 -15.77
CA ARG A 87 2.57 5.41 -17.06
C ARG A 87 1.68 4.28 -17.58
N ILE A 88 2.14 3.03 -17.48
CA ILE A 88 1.37 1.86 -17.92
C ILE A 88 0.18 1.61 -17.01
N VAL A 89 0.38 1.68 -15.68
CA VAL A 89 -0.70 1.46 -14.71
C VAL A 89 -1.82 2.49 -14.89
N ILE A 90 -1.49 3.76 -15.10
CA ILE A 90 -2.47 4.83 -15.30
C ILE A 90 -3.22 4.66 -16.61
N ASP A 91 -2.52 4.42 -17.70
CA ASP A 91 -3.13 4.31 -19.03
C ASP A 91 -4.01 3.06 -19.18
N GLU A 92 -3.68 1.97 -18.49
CA GLU A 92 -4.34 0.66 -18.59
C GLU A 92 -4.92 0.23 -17.22
N ILE A 93 -5.44 1.18 -16.43
CA ILE A 93 -5.78 0.97 -15.01
C ILE A 93 -6.75 -0.19 -14.79
N GLU A 94 -7.75 -0.36 -15.64
CA GLU A 94 -8.75 -1.44 -15.54
C GLU A 94 -8.09 -2.82 -15.66
N THR A 95 -7.08 -2.95 -16.51
CA THR A 95 -6.33 -4.20 -16.72
C THR A 95 -5.27 -4.40 -15.65
N MET A 96 -4.60 -3.32 -15.23
CA MET A 96 -3.44 -3.39 -14.32
C MET A 96 -3.84 -3.52 -12.84
N MET A 97 -4.93 -2.87 -12.42
CA MET A 97 -5.36 -2.86 -11.02
C MET A 97 -5.54 -4.28 -10.45
N PRO A 98 -6.28 -5.21 -11.09
CA PRO A 98 -6.45 -6.56 -10.54
C PRO A 98 -5.17 -7.39 -10.53
N VAL A 99 -4.15 -6.99 -11.29
CA VAL A 99 -2.85 -7.64 -11.30
C VAL A 99 -1.92 -7.10 -10.22
N ILE A 100 -1.83 -5.76 -10.04
CA ILE A 100 -0.92 -5.17 -9.05
C ILE A 100 -1.52 -5.13 -7.64
N TYR A 101 -2.84 -5.35 -7.50
CA TYR A 101 -3.53 -5.38 -6.23
C TYR A 101 -4.49 -6.58 -6.16
N THR A 102 -5.69 -6.44 -5.59
CA THR A 102 -6.66 -7.53 -5.50
C THR A 102 -7.24 -7.92 -6.87
N PRO A 103 -7.32 -9.25 -7.18
CA PRO A 103 -7.05 -10.40 -6.31
C PRO A 103 -5.59 -10.90 -6.32
N THR A 104 -4.79 -10.55 -7.30
CA THR A 104 -3.46 -11.17 -7.55
C THR A 104 -2.47 -10.95 -6.41
N VAL A 105 -2.53 -9.78 -5.73
CA VAL A 105 -1.67 -9.49 -4.57
C VAL A 105 -1.85 -10.49 -3.43
N GLY A 106 -3.05 -11.08 -3.28
CA GLY A 106 -3.28 -12.15 -2.29
C GLY A 106 -2.41 -13.37 -2.56
N GLU A 107 -2.38 -13.85 -3.79
CA GLU A 107 -1.49 -14.95 -4.21
C GLU A 107 -0.02 -14.54 -4.07
N ALA A 108 0.32 -13.30 -4.40
CA ALA A 108 1.67 -12.77 -4.23
C ALA A 108 2.10 -12.76 -2.76
N CYS A 109 1.22 -12.41 -1.81
CA CYS A 109 1.49 -12.52 -0.38
C CYS A 109 1.74 -13.97 0.04
N GLN A 110 0.91 -14.92 -0.39
CA GLN A 110 1.12 -16.34 -0.07
C GLN A 110 2.47 -16.88 -0.55
N LYS A 111 2.95 -16.37 -1.68
CA LYS A 111 4.21 -16.79 -2.32
C LYS A 111 5.37 -15.82 -2.06
N PHE A 112 5.21 -14.86 -1.17
CA PHE A 112 6.14 -13.73 -1.01
C PHE A 112 7.59 -14.16 -0.80
N GLY A 113 7.85 -15.16 0.03
CA GLY A 113 9.19 -15.67 0.29
C GLY A 113 9.90 -16.20 -0.96
N TYR A 114 9.16 -16.76 -1.93
CA TYR A 114 9.69 -17.22 -3.20
C TYR A 114 9.82 -16.08 -4.24
N LEU A 115 8.99 -15.04 -4.11
CA LEU A 115 8.90 -13.96 -5.08
C LEU A 115 9.81 -12.78 -4.73
N PHE A 116 10.30 -12.70 -3.49
CA PHE A 116 11.12 -11.60 -3.01
C PHE A 116 12.40 -11.46 -3.83
N ARG A 117 12.63 -10.28 -4.41
CA ARG A 117 13.81 -9.96 -5.22
C ARG A 117 14.50 -8.67 -4.79
N ARG A 118 13.72 -7.65 -4.45
CA ARG A 118 14.22 -6.35 -4.02
C ARG A 118 13.34 -5.83 -2.87
N PRO A 119 13.95 -5.30 -1.81
CA PRO A 119 13.18 -4.67 -0.74
C PRO A 119 12.49 -3.40 -1.26
N ARG A 120 11.21 -3.24 -0.89
CA ARG A 120 10.45 -2.03 -1.14
C ARG A 120 9.72 -1.68 0.15
N GLY A 121 10.07 -0.51 0.74
CA GLY A 121 9.59 -0.11 2.06
C GLY A 121 10.42 -0.66 3.22
N LEU A 122 9.87 -0.57 4.44
CA LEU A 122 10.54 -0.96 5.67
C LEU A 122 9.87 -2.16 6.33
N TYR A 123 10.68 -3.08 6.83
CA TYR A 123 10.27 -4.17 7.70
C TYR A 123 10.73 -3.83 9.12
N ILE A 124 9.80 -3.60 10.03
CA ILE A 124 10.07 -3.28 11.43
C ILE A 124 9.59 -4.46 12.26
N SER A 125 10.52 -5.20 12.82
CA SER A 125 10.19 -6.38 13.61
C SER A 125 10.11 -6.06 15.09
N TYR A 126 9.44 -6.91 15.87
CA TYR A 126 9.47 -6.78 17.33
C TYR A 126 10.90 -6.86 17.91
N ARG A 127 11.86 -7.40 17.15
CA ARG A 127 13.28 -7.39 17.53
C ARG A 127 13.90 -6.00 17.52
N ASP A 128 13.26 -5.05 16.83
CA ASP A 128 13.67 -3.64 16.75
C ASP A 128 13.05 -2.79 17.88
N HIS A 129 12.31 -3.41 18.82
CA HIS A 129 11.72 -2.71 19.96
C HIS A 129 12.78 -1.93 20.74
N ASN A 130 12.49 -0.69 21.12
CA ASN A 130 13.37 0.35 21.65
C ASN A 130 14.37 0.94 20.63
N ASN A 131 14.24 0.63 19.33
CA ASN A 131 15.12 1.14 18.27
C ASN A 131 14.36 1.54 16.99
N ILE A 132 13.03 1.56 17.00
CA ILE A 132 12.19 1.77 15.81
C ILE A 132 12.51 3.12 15.14
N LYS A 133 12.78 4.16 15.91
CA LYS A 133 13.18 5.46 15.37
C LYS A 133 14.41 5.36 14.45
N ASN A 134 15.43 4.62 14.86
CA ASN A 134 16.64 4.46 14.05
C ASN A 134 16.37 3.60 12.80
N VAL A 135 15.47 2.62 12.88
CA VAL A 135 15.04 1.84 11.71
C VAL A 135 14.33 2.74 10.70
N LEU A 136 13.44 3.62 11.14
CA LEU A 136 12.78 4.60 10.27
C LEU A 136 13.77 5.58 9.62
N LEU A 137 14.84 5.95 10.33
CA LEU A 137 15.89 6.82 9.79
C LEU A 137 16.72 6.19 8.66
N ASN A 138 16.66 4.88 8.47
CA ASN A 138 17.26 4.20 7.32
C ASN A 138 16.52 4.50 6.00
N TRP A 139 15.25 4.98 6.07
CA TRP A 139 14.55 5.41 4.87
C TRP A 139 15.19 6.67 4.30
N GLN A 140 15.53 6.63 3.00
CA GLN A 140 16.33 7.69 2.38
C GLN A 140 15.55 9.00 2.24
N ASN A 141 14.33 8.93 1.76
CA ASN A 141 13.48 10.13 1.63
C ASN A 141 12.91 10.52 2.99
N LYS A 142 13.18 11.75 3.41
CA LYS A 142 12.67 12.29 4.69
C LYS A 142 11.32 12.99 4.54
N GLU A 143 10.88 13.27 3.32
CA GLU A 143 9.56 13.80 3.03
C GLU A 143 8.62 12.65 2.65
N VAL A 144 7.87 12.14 3.62
CA VAL A 144 6.89 11.08 3.42
C VAL A 144 5.49 11.66 3.63
N ASP A 145 4.66 11.64 2.58
CA ASP A 145 3.28 12.13 2.65
C ASP A 145 2.33 11.06 3.21
N VAL A 146 2.52 9.81 2.81
CA VAL A 146 1.66 8.69 3.20
C VAL A 146 2.47 7.45 3.55
N ILE A 147 2.16 6.88 4.72
CA ILE A 147 2.58 5.56 5.15
C ILE A 147 1.36 4.62 5.09
N VAL A 148 1.46 3.49 4.40
CA VAL A 148 0.54 2.37 4.57
C VAL A 148 1.25 1.30 5.38
N VAL A 149 0.65 0.91 6.50
CA VAL A 149 1.24 -0.04 7.44
C VAL A 149 0.29 -1.20 7.72
N THR A 150 0.84 -2.41 7.76
CA THR A 150 0.13 -3.64 8.14
C THR A 150 0.96 -4.45 9.13
N ASP A 151 0.30 -5.23 9.98
CA ASP A 151 0.94 -6.29 10.77
C ASP A 151 0.74 -7.69 10.16
N GLY A 152 0.08 -7.76 9.01
CA GLY A 152 -0.15 -8.97 8.25
C GLY A 152 -1.10 -9.99 8.88
N GLU A 153 -1.85 -9.62 9.94
CA GLU A 153 -2.69 -10.58 10.68
C GLU A 153 -3.96 -10.96 9.92
N ARG A 154 -4.50 -10.06 9.09
CA ARG A 154 -5.78 -10.29 8.38
C ARG A 154 -5.71 -9.86 6.92
N ILE A 155 -4.83 -10.50 6.15
CA ILE A 155 -4.68 -10.18 4.72
C ILE A 155 -5.90 -10.69 3.94
N LEU A 156 -6.75 -9.78 3.48
CA LEU A 156 -7.96 -10.09 2.70
C LEU A 156 -8.79 -11.23 3.35
N GLY A 157 -9.24 -12.20 2.56
CA GLY A 157 -9.84 -13.45 3.03
C GLY A 157 -8.85 -14.56 3.38
N LEU A 158 -7.53 -14.32 3.29
CA LEU A 158 -6.48 -15.33 3.48
C LEU A 158 -6.04 -15.49 4.94
N GLY A 159 -6.38 -14.53 5.81
CA GLY A 159 -5.98 -14.54 7.21
C GLY A 159 -4.52 -14.12 7.42
N ASP A 160 -3.88 -14.72 8.44
CA ASP A 160 -2.52 -14.34 8.86
C ASP A 160 -1.47 -14.76 7.83
N GLN A 161 -0.82 -13.77 7.23
CA GLN A 161 0.30 -13.92 6.31
C GLN A 161 1.63 -13.43 6.91
N GLY A 162 1.62 -12.96 8.16
CA GLY A 162 2.82 -12.43 8.80
C GLY A 162 3.54 -11.41 7.93
N ALA A 163 4.87 -11.45 7.89
CA ALA A 163 5.69 -10.54 7.10
C ALA A 163 5.43 -10.60 5.58
N ASN A 164 4.88 -11.72 5.08
CA ASN A 164 4.48 -11.85 3.68
C ASN A 164 3.36 -10.87 3.29
N GLY A 165 2.63 -10.33 4.27
CA GLY A 165 1.63 -9.27 4.08
C GLY A 165 2.16 -7.97 3.47
N MET A 166 3.47 -7.78 3.38
CA MET A 166 4.10 -6.58 2.79
C MET A 166 3.63 -6.26 1.36
N GLY A 167 3.17 -7.25 0.62
CA GLY A 167 2.60 -7.04 -0.72
C GLY A 167 1.40 -6.07 -0.72
N ILE A 168 0.63 -6.03 0.35
CA ILE A 168 -0.57 -5.19 0.50
C ILE A 168 -0.21 -3.69 0.52
N PRO A 169 0.63 -3.19 1.45
CA PRO A 169 0.99 -1.77 1.46
C PRO A 169 1.70 -1.34 0.17
N ILE A 170 2.51 -2.19 -0.46
CA ILE A 170 3.15 -1.90 -1.75
C ILE A 170 2.11 -1.68 -2.84
N GLY A 171 1.15 -2.60 -2.98
CA GLY A 171 0.07 -2.50 -3.97
C GLY A 171 -0.85 -1.32 -3.71
N LYS A 172 -1.24 -1.08 -2.46
CA LYS A 172 -2.09 0.05 -2.06
C LYS A 172 -1.46 1.38 -2.44
N LEU A 173 -0.19 1.60 -2.10
CA LEU A 173 0.51 2.84 -2.42
C LEU A 173 0.73 3.02 -3.92
N SER A 174 0.90 1.92 -4.68
CA SER A 174 0.94 1.99 -6.14
C SER A 174 -0.38 2.51 -6.72
N LEU A 175 -1.52 2.10 -6.15
CA LEU A 175 -2.83 2.64 -6.55
C LEU A 175 -3.01 4.10 -6.11
N TYR A 176 -2.48 4.51 -4.96
CA TYR A 176 -2.54 5.90 -4.52
C TYR A 176 -1.78 6.83 -5.48
N THR A 177 -0.63 6.40 -5.97
CA THR A 177 0.07 7.13 -7.03
C THR A 177 -0.73 7.14 -8.31
N ALA A 178 -1.20 5.99 -8.77
CA ALA A 178 -1.88 5.88 -10.07
C ALA A 178 -3.25 6.58 -10.10
N CYS A 179 -4.05 6.48 -9.02
CA CYS A 179 -5.43 6.95 -8.99
C CYS A 179 -5.62 8.29 -8.28
N ALA A 180 -4.72 8.65 -7.33
CA ALA A 180 -4.82 9.88 -6.56
C ALA A 180 -3.68 10.87 -6.80
N GLY A 181 -2.67 10.50 -7.63
CA GLY A 181 -1.58 11.38 -8.01
C GLY A 181 -0.58 11.66 -6.89
N ILE A 182 -0.49 10.79 -5.88
CA ILE A 182 0.50 10.94 -4.81
C ILE A 182 1.88 10.61 -5.39
N ASP A 183 2.86 11.46 -5.10
CA ASP A 183 4.24 11.27 -5.53
C ASP A 183 4.80 9.94 -4.99
N PRO A 184 5.21 8.99 -5.84
CA PRO A 184 5.70 7.70 -5.40
C PRO A 184 6.94 7.79 -4.50
N SER A 185 7.78 8.82 -4.69
CA SER A 185 8.95 9.05 -3.85
C SER A 185 8.60 9.44 -2.42
N LYS A 186 7.36 9.90 -2.18
CA LYS A 186 6.82 10.32 -0.87
C LYS A 186 5.90 9.29 -0.24
N THR A 187 5.89 8.08 -0.74
CA THR A 187 5.11 6.97 -0.17
C THR A 187 6.02 5.98 0.54
N LEU A 188 5.56 5.42 1.66
CA LEU A 188 6.35 4.46 2.43
C LEU A 188 5.49 3.28 2.88
N PRO A 189 5.64 2.11 2.24
CA PRO A 189 5.04 0.87 2.74
C PRO A 189 5.81 0.34 3.93
N ILE A 190 5.09 -0.05 5.00
CA ILE A 190 5.68 -0.59 6.23
C ILE A 190 5.02 -1.92 6.60
N MET A 191 5.85 -2.90 6.90
CA MET A 191 5.45 -4.17 7.51
C MET A 191 5.91 -4.22 8.96
N LEU A 192 4.97 -4.37 9.91
CA LEU A 192 5.24 -4.60 11.33
C LEU A 192 5.30 -6.12 11.58
N ASP A 193 6.49 -6.68 11.62
CA ASP A 193 6.67 -8.10 11.86
C ASP A 193 6.65 -8.43 13.35
N VAL A 194 5.46 -8.71 13.83
CA VAL A 194 5.19 -9.11 15.23
C VAL A 194 5.08 -10.64 15.40
N GLY A 195 5.54 -11.40 14.41
CA GLY A 195 5.38 -12.85 14.31
C GLY A 195 4.11 -13.26 13.56
N THR A 196 3.83 -14.55 13.50
CA THR A 196 2.66 -15.11 12.83
C THR A 196 2.13 -16.32 13.61
N ASN A 197 0.80 -16.50 13.62
CA ASN A 197 0.16 -17.71 14.14
C ASN A 197 -0.17 -18.71 13.01
N ASN A 198 0.23 -18.43 11.79
CA ASN A 198 0.09 -19.35 10.67
C ASN A 198 1.17 -20.43 10.73
N SER A 199 0.76 -21.67 11.05
CA SER A 199 1.65 -22.82 11.20
C SER A 199 2.42 -23.15 9.90
N ASP A 200 1.82 -22.93 8.74
CA ASP A 200 2.45 -23.21 7.47
C ASP A 200 3.64 -22.26 7.23
N LEU A 201 3.48 -20.98 7.56
CA LEU A 201 4.57 -20.00 7.48
C LEU A 201 5.68 -20.28 8.52
N LEU A 202 5.31 -20.65 9.74
CA LEU A 202 6.31 -20.99 10.77
C LEU A 202 7.20 -22.17 10.34
N ASN A 203 6.65 -23.10 9.57
CA ASN A 203 7.36 -24.30 9.08
C ASN A 203 7.97 -24.10 7.68
N ASP A 204 7.60 -23.05 6.92
CA ASP A 204 8.17 -22.80 5.60
C ASP A 204 9.62 -22.30 5.70
N PRO A 205 10.62 -23.01 5.14
CA PRO A 205 12.01 -22.57 5.11
C PRO A 205 12.21 -21.23 4.37
N ASN A 206 11.30 -20.89 3.45
CA ASN A 206 11.38 -19.67 2.64
C ASN A 206 10.64 -18.48 3.27
N TYR A 207 9.97 -18.66 4.41
CA TYR A 207 9.34 -17.53 5.11
C TYR A 207 10.41 -16.54 5.60
N LEU A 208 10.28 -15.27 5.20
CA LEU A 208 11.26 -14.22 5.47
C LEU A 208 11.00 -13.44 6.76
N GLY A 209 9.85 -13.65 7.40
CA GLY A 209 9.50 -13.01 8.67
C GLY A 209 10.09 -13.71 9.89
N VAL A 210 9.81 -13.14 11.06
CA VAL A 210 10.24 -13.71 12.35
C VAL A 210 9.44 -14.99 12.62
N LYS A 211 10.15 -16.13 12.71
CA LYS A 211 9.55 -17.45 12.97
C LYS A 211 9.23 -17.62 14.46
N GLN A 212 8.17 -16.96 14.90
CA GLN A 212 7.59 -17.06 16.24
C GLN A 212 6.10 -16.76 16.19
N ASN A 213 5.37 -17.20 17.21
CA ASN A 213 3.97 -16.81 17.37
C ASN A 213 3.86 -15.30 17.59
N ARG A 214 2.74 -14.72 17.15
CA ARG A 214 2.47 -13.29 17.31
C ARG A 214 2.57 -12.89 18.78
N ILE A 215 3.26 -11.79 19.02
CA ILE A 215 3.18 -11.12 20.30
C ILE A 215 1.76 -10.55 20.48
N CYS A 216 1.30 -10.49 21.71
CA CYS A 216 -0.04 -9.99 22.04
C CYS A 216 -0.05 -9.22 23.35
N GLY A 217 -1.21 -8.64 23.68
CA GLY A 217 -1.41 -7.89 24.92
C GLY A 217 -0.47 -6.70 25.03
N ARG A 218 0.05 -6.46 26.24
CA ARG A 218 0.88 -5.28 26.52
C ARG A 218 2.14 -5.20 25.63
N LYS A 219 2.78 -6.31 25.32
CA LYS A 219 3.98 -6.31 24.43
C LYS A 219 3.65 -5.78 23.02
N TYR A 220 2.50 -6.16 22.49
CA TYR A 220 2.02 -5.66 21.22
C TYR A 220 1.70 -4.17 21.29
N ASP A 221 1.01 -3.75 22.36
CA ASP A 221 0.61 -2.35 22.54
C ASP A 221 1.81 -1.42 22.74
N ASP A 222 2.78 -1.82 23.56
CA ASP A 222 4.02 -1.06 23.78
C ASP A 222 4.83 -0.90 22.47
N PHE A 223 4.86 -1.94 21.63
CA PHE A 223 5.53 -1.91 20.32
C PHE A 223 4.81 -0.97 19.34
N LEU A 224 3.48 -1.00 19.29
CA LEU A 224 2.69 -0.08 18.45
C LEU A 224 2.80 1.37 18.95
N ASP A 225 2.82 1.62 20.25
CA ASP A 225 3.00 2.95 20.82
C ASP A 225 4.37 3.52 20.41
N GLU A 226 5.45 2.74 20.55
CA GLU A 226 6.77 3.14 20.10
C GLU A 226 6.79 3.44 18.60
N PHE A 227 6.16 2.59 17.77
CA PHE A 227 6.08 2.81 16.33
C PHE A 227 5.41 4.14 16.00
N MET A 228 4.24 4.42 16.58
CA MET A 228 3.48 5.64 16.32
C MET A 228 4.26 6.89 16.76
N ASP A 229 4.90 6.87 17.93
CA ASP A 229 5.73 7.98 18.42
C ASP A 229 6.99 8.18 17.59
N ALA A 230 7.62 7.11 17.13
CA ALA A 230 8.77 7.15 16.24
C ALA A 230 8.41 7.76 14.88
N VAL A 231 7.28 7.34 14.27
CA VAL A 231 6.78 7.94 13.01
C VAL A 231 6.49 9.42 13.18
N LYS A 232 5.79 9.82 14.25
CA LYS A 232 5.53 11.24 14.54
C LYS A 232 6.80 12.07 14.69
N THR A 233 7.87 11.45 15.20
CA THR A 233 9.17 12.12 15.36
C THR A 233 9.95 12.24 14.06
N VAL A 234 9.94 11.18 13.23
CA VAL A 234 10.76 11.10 12.00
C VAL A 234 10.03 11.71 10.80
N PHE A 235 8.71 11.51 10.72
CA PHE A 235 7.84 11.97 9.63
C PHE A 235 6.62 12.71 10.19
N PRO A 236 6.77 13.92 10.75
CA PRO A 236 5.74 14.60 11.53
C PRO A 236 4.48 14.97 10.74
N ASP A 237 4.60 15.12 9.43
CA ASP A 237 3.49 15.56 8.55
C ASP A 237 2.81 14.42 7.79
N THR A 238 3.28 13.18 7.96
CA THR A 238 2.76 12.02 7.23
C THR A 238 1.36 11.62 7.68
N LEU A 239 0.55 11.13 6.74
CA LEU A 239 -0.68 10.37 7.02
C LEU A 239 -0.31 8.90 7.23
N ILE A 240 -0.71 8.32 8.35
CA ILE A 240 -0.51 6.91 8.66
C ILE A 240 -1.82 6.15 8.39
N GLN A 241 -1.81 5.24 7.42
CA GLN A 241 -2.94 4.38 7.12
C GLN A 241 -2.68 2.97 7.65
N PHE A 242 -3.56 2.49 8.53
CA PHE A 242 -3.59 1.09 8.97
C PHE A 242 -4.38 0.27 7.96
N GLU A 243 -3.82 -0.89 7.60
CA GLU A 243 -4.35 -1.79 6.59
C GLU A 243 -4.22 -3.25 7.04
N ASP A 244 -5.30 -4.04 6.91
CA ASP A 244 -5.32 -5.49 7.17
C ASP A 244 -4.88 -5.91 8.58
N PHE A 245 -5.17 -5.09 9.60
CA PHE A 245 -5.09 -5.49 11.00
C PHE A 245 -6.29 -6.37 11.37
N ALA A 246 -6.10 -7.37 12.26
CA ALA A 246 -7.21 -8.19 12.71
C ALA A 246 -8.32 -7.34 13.38
N ASN A 247 -9.59 -7.75 13.21
CA ASN A 247 -10.76 -7.02 13.70
C ASN A 247 -10.64 -6.60 15.19
N ARG A 248 -10.08 -7.50 16.02
CA ARG A 248 -9.85 -7.23 17.46
C ARG A 248 -8.91 -6.06 17.71
N ASN A 249 -7.98 -5.79 16.78
CA ASN A 249 -6.99 -4.73 16.87
C ASN A 249 -7.42 -3.47 16.12
N ALA A 250 -8.04 -3.60 14.95
CA ALA A 250 -8.35 -2.51 14.04
C ALA A 250 -9.12 -1.36 14.71
N SER A 251 -10.31 -1.65 15.29
CA SER A 251 -11.14 -0.64 15.95
C SER A 251 -10.49 -0.08 17.21
N ARG A 252 -9.84 -0.92 18.01
CA ARG A 252 -9.17 -0.53 19.25
C ARG A 252 -8.02 0.44 18.98
N LEU A 253 -7.18 0.13 18.00
CA LEU A 253 -6.04 0.96 17.62
C LEU A 253 -6.50 2.28 16.96
N LEU A 254 -7.53 2.24 16.12
CA LEU A 254 -8.13 3.45 15.57
C LEU A 254 -8.60 4.37 16.69
N CYS A 255 -9.39 3.87 17.67
CA CYS A 255 -9.84 4.65 18.80
C CYS A 255 -8.68 5.23 19.63
N LYS A 256 -7.59 4.45 19.81
CA LYS A 256 -6.43 4.86 20.59
C LYS A 256 -5.66 6.02 19.95
N TYR A 257 -5.47 5.98 18.62
CA TYR A 257 -4.52 6.86 17.95
C TYR A 257 -5.13 8.02 17.17
N GLN A 258 -6.37 7.92 16.66
CA GLN A 258 -6.97 8.88 15.72
C GLN A 258 -7.01 10.34 16.20
N ASN A 259 -7.01 10.58 17.51
CA ASN A 259 -7.07 11.93 18.07
C ASN A 259 -5.69 12.57 18.29
N ASN A 260 -4.63 11.76 18.28
CA ASN A 260 -3.26 12.20 18.60
C ASN A 260 -2.30 12.15 17.41
N PHE A 261 -2.70 11.44 16.34
CA PHE A 261 -1.90 11.21 15.15
C PHE A 261 -2.73 11.48 13.89
N ARG A 262 -2.09 11.89 12.81
CA ARG A 262 -2.72 11.92 11.48
C ARG A 262 -2.81 10.49 10.97
N MET A 263 -3.86 9.79 11.34
CA MET A 263 -4.03 8.39 10.96
C MET A 263 -5.45 8.05 10.58
N MET A 264 -5.59 6.99 9.80
CA MET A 264 -6.86 6.35 9.46
C MET A 264 -6.69 4.83 9.43
N ASN A 265 -7.81 4.12 9.50
CA ASN A 265 -7.88 2.69 9.17
C ASN A 265 -8.77 2.50 7.94
N ASP A 266 -8.21 1.99 6.86
CA ASP A 266 -8.92 1.88 5.58
C ASP A 266 -10.02 0.81 5.61
N ASP A 267 -9.79 -0.31 6.30
CA ASP A 267 -10.78 -1.40 6.44
C ASP A 267 -12.07 -0.94 7.13
N ILE A 268 -11.96 0.08 8.01
CA ILE A 268 -13.09 0.67 8.74
C ILE A 268 -13.60 1.92 8.01
N GLN A 269 -12.74 2.92 7.82
CA GLN A 269 -13.15 4.26 7.39
C GLN A 269 -13.22 4.40 5.87
N GLY A 270 -12.25 3.85 5.12
CA GLY A 270 -12.26 3.86 3.66
C GLY A 270 -13.41 3.02 3.11
N THR A 271 -13.55 1.80 3.61
CA THR A 271 -14.66 0.90 3.25
C THR A 271 -16.02 1.52 3.60
N ALA A 272 -16.12 2.17 4.78
CA ALA A 272 -17.34 2.88 5.18
C ALA A 272 -17.68 4.01 4.20
N ALA A 273 -16.71 4.80 3.79
CA ALA A 273 -16.91 5.91 2.87
C ALA A 273 -17.46 5.44 1.51
N ILE A 274 -16.88 4.39 0.93
CA ILE A 274 -17.33 3.81 -0.34
C ILE A 274 -18.73 3.19 -0.19
N GLY A 275 -18.98 2.44 0.89
CA GLY A 275 -20.30 1.83 1.15
C GLY A 275 -21.41 2.88 1.24
N VAL A 276 -21.19 3.93 2.02
CA VAL A 276 -22.16 5.02 2.17
C VAL A 276 -22.31 5.83 0.88
N ALA A 277 -21.21 6.04 0.13
CA ALA A 277 -21.30 6.68 -1.19
C ALA A 277 -22.18 5.88 -2.16
N GLY A 278 -22.06 4.54 -2.18
CA GLY A 278 -22.94 3.67 -2.94
C GLY A 278 -24.40 3.79 -2.53
N LEU A 279 -24.70 3.83 -1.23
CA LEU A 279 -26.05 4.05 -0.70
C LEU A 279 -26.61 5.41 -1.12
N LEU A 280 -25.81 6.48 -1.03
CA LEU A 280 -26.22 7.82 -1.51
C LEU A 280 -26.46 7.83 -3.03
N GLY A 281 -25.67 7.09 -3.79
CA GLY A 281 -25.89 6.89 -5.23
C GLY A 281 -27.22 6.17 -5.52
N SER A 282 -27.56 5.13 -4.74
CA SER A 282 -28.80 4.39 -4.88
C SER A 282 -30.04 5.24 -4.60
N GLU A 283 -29.98 6.20 -3.67
CA GLU A 283 -31.06 7.18 -3.44
C GLU A 283 -31.41 7.96 -4.71
N LYS A 284 -30.37 8.39 -5.46
CA LYS A 284 -30.56 9.14 -6.71
C LYS A 284 -31.20 8.28 -7.82
N LEU A 285 -30.84 7.00 -7.86
CA LEU A 285 -31.34 6.07 -8.89
C LEU A 285 -32.76 5.59 -8.62
N THR A 286 -33.07 5.30 -7.36
CA THR A 286 -34.35 4.69 -6.96
C THR A 286 -35.41 5.71 -6.55
N GLY A 287 -35.02 6.94 -6.19
CA GLY A 287 -35.86 7.95 -5.59
C GLY A 287 -36.24 7.67 -4.12
N ARG A 288 -35.81 6.55 -3.55
CA ARG A 288 -36.09 6.18 -2.15
C ARG A 288 -35.10 6.88 -1.24
N LYS A 289 -35.62 7.47 -0.16
CA LYS A 289 -34.77 8.22 0.79
C LYS A 289 -34.04 7.29 1.74
N LEU A 290 -32.74 7.49 1.93
CA LEU A 290 -31.93 6.69 2.85
C LEU A 290 -32.49 6.69 4.28
N LYS A 291 -33.10 7.79 4.72
CA LYS A 291 -33.73 7.87 6.04
C LYS A 291 -34.88 6.86 6.24
N ASP A 292 -35.47 6.35 5.16
CA ASP A 292 -36.58 5.40 5.18
C ASP A 292 -36.11 3.94 5.03
N GLU A 293 -34.81 3.72 4.73
CA GLU A 293 -34.24 2.40 4.50
C GLU A 293 -33.71 1.77 5.80
N LYS A 294 -33.69 0.44 5.81
CA LYS A 294 -33.00 -0.40 6.79
C LYS A 294 -31.88 -1.17 6.11
N LEU A 295 -30.73 -1.22 6.74
CA LEU A 295 -29.56 -1.94 6.24
C LEU A 295 -29.41 -3.26 7.00
N LEU A 296 -29.32 -4.35 6.26
CA LEU A 296 -28.95 -5.66 6.79
C LEU A 296 -27.52 -5.99 6.34
N PHE A 297 -26.64 -6.16 7.31
CA PHE A 297 -25.27 -6.60 7.09
C PHE A 297 -25.18 -8.11 7.36
N TYR A 298 -24.70 -8.84 6.38
CA TYR A 298 -24.35 -10.26 6.54
C TYR A 298 -22.86 -10.35 6.86
N GLY A 299 -22.55 -10.39 8.15
CA GLY A 299 -21.21 -10.26 8.74
C GLY A 299 -21.09 -8.99 9.60
N ALA A 300 -20.48 -9.11 10.78
CA ALA A 300 -20.23 -7.99 11.72
C ALA A 300 -18.74 -7.65 11.83
N GLY A 301 -17.99 -7.77 10.75
CA GLY A 301 -16.58 -7.39 10.67
C GLY A 301 -16.38 -5.86 10.63
N SER A 302 -15.12 -5.43 10.61
CA SER A 302 -14.70 -4.01 10.61
C SER A 302 -15.40 -3.20 9.52
N ALA A 303 -15.54 -3.75 8.32
CA ALA A 303 -16.21 -3.11 7.18
C ALA A 303 -17.70 -2.86 7.44
N GLY A 304 -18.46 -3.88 7.83
CA GLY A 304 -19.89 -3.77 8.09
C GLY A 304 -20.20 -2.79 9.23
N ILE A 305 -19.46 -2.90 10.33
CA ILE A 305 -19.61 -1.99 11.48
C ILE A 305 -19.26 -0.55 11.07
N GLY A 306 -18.17 -0.35 10.32
CA GLY A 306 -17.76 0.96 9.82
C GLY A 306 -18.83 1.61 8.93
N ILE A 307 -19.40 0.85 7.99
CA ILE A 307 -20.49 1.32 7.11
C ILE A 307 -21.71 1.71 7.94
N GLY A 308 -22.14 0.86 8.88
CA GLY A 308 -23.29 1.12 9.73
C GLY A 308 -23.14 2.39 10.60
N GLU A 309 -21.97 2.57 11.18
CA GLU A 309 -21.64 3.79 11.96
C GLU A 309 -21.63 5.06 11.08
N LEU A 310 -21.00 5.00 9.90
CA LEU A 310 -20.96 6.16 8.99
C LEU A 310 -22.34 6.49 8.43
N TYR A 311 -23.12 5.47 8.07
CA TYR A 311 -24.52 5.64 7.66
C TYR A 311 -25.35 6.29 8.76
N SER A 312 -25.26 5.80 10.00
CA SER A 312 -25.97 6.37 11.15
C SER A 312 -25.59 7.84 11.39
N LYS A 313 -24.29 8.18 11.27
CA LYS A 313 -23.82 9.57 11.35
C LYS A 313 -24.35 10.43 10.20
N ALA A 314 -24.44 9.90 8.99
CA ALA A 314 -25.01 10.61 7.85
C ALA A 314 -26.49 10.92 8.05
N LEU A 315 -27.28 9.97 8.56
CA LEU A 315 -28.66 10.19 8.93
C LEU A 315 -28.83 11.19 10.06
N SER A 316 -27.94 11.14 11.06
CA SER A 316 -27.96 12.07 12.19
C SER A 316 -27.70 13.51 11.77
N LYS A 317 -26.78 13.73 10.82
CA LYS A 317 -26.58 15.07 10.21
C LYS A 317 -27.83 15.59 9.47
N ASN A 318 -28.73 14.71 9.06
CA ASN A 318 -29.99 15.04 8.41
C ASN A 318 -31.18 15.09 9.40
N GLY A 319 -30.92 15.17 10.72
CA GLY A 319 -31.91 15.43 11.75
C GLY A 319 -32.51 14.19 12.41
N ILE A 320 -32.04 12.99 12.14
CA ILE A 320 -32.48 11.78 12.86
C ILE A 320 -31.61 11.58 14.10
N PRO A 321 -32.17 11.38 15.29
CA PRO A 321 -31.38 11.06 16.50
C PRO A 321 -30.48 9.85 16.25
N ILE A 322 -29.22 9.91 16.71
CA ILE A 322 -28.20 8.90 16.40
C ILE A 322 -28.64 7.48 16.80
N GLU A 323 -29.32 7.33 17.93
CA GLU A 323 -29.81 6.02 18.38
C GLU A 323 -30.87 5.45 17.44
N GLN A 324 -31.82 6.29 16.99
CA GLN A 324 -32.82 5.86 15.98
C GLN A 324 -32.18 5.55 14.62
N ALA A 325 -31.09 6.24 14.27
CA ALA A 325 -30.33 5.94 13.06
C ALA A 325 -29.63 4.57 13.17
N ARG A 326 -29.07 4.25 14.34
CA ARG A 326 -28.42 2.94 14.61
C ARG A 326 -29.42 1.78 14.57
N GLU A 327 -30.63 1.94 15.05
CA GLU A 327 -31.71 0.93 14.97
C GLU A 327 -32.05 0.51 13.53
N ARG A 328 -31.62 1.26 12.53
CA ARG A 328 -31.80 0.94 11.11
C ARG A 328 -30.70 0.01 10.56
N CYS A 329 -29.66 -0.26 11.33
CA CYS A 329 -28.57 -1.15 10.95
C CYS A 329 -28.69 -2.48 11.70
N TRP A 330 -28.87 -3.54 10.96
CA TRP A 330 -29.01 -4.89 11.50
C TRP A 330 -27.82 -5.72 11.06
N PHE A 331 -27.25 -6.48 11.98
CA PHE A 331 -26.08 -7.32 11.73
C PHE A 331 -26.41 -8.76 12.04
N ILE A 332 -26.00 -9.67 11.17
CA ILE A 332 -26.05 -11.13 11.34
C ILE A 332 -24.62 -11.63 11.15
N ASP A 333 -24.06 -12.32 12.18
CA ASP A 333 -22.70 -12.88 12.16
C ASP A 333 -22.78 -14.41 12.39
#